data_dfc6502d13183f6193b0ef5cdf251647
#
_entry.id   dfc6502d13183f6193b0ef5cdf251647
#
_cell.length_a   1.000
_cell.length_b   1.000
_cell.length_c   1.000
_cell.angle_alpha   90.00
_cell.angle_beta   90.00
_cell.angle_gamma   90.00
#
_symmetry.space_group_name_H-M   'P 1'
#
loop_
_entity.id
_entity.type
_entity.pdbx_description
1 polymer ?
#
loop_
_entity_poly.entity_id
_entity_poly.type
_entity_poly.pdbx_seq_one_letter_code
_entity_poly.pdbx_strand_id
1 'polypeptide(L)'
;MAEVSLTLPRGEVLGLLGLNGAGKSTTLQILAGVLAPHTGRVSIHGHDLARAPIAAKRHLGYLPENAPLFREATVDEYLAFCARLHEVPRARVAALVGRAKSRCNLQAVGSRLIRNLSKGFQQRVGLAQAIVHEPAVLILDEPTVGLDPAQIQEVRELIRVLGTEHAILLSTHLLSEAEGICSRVVILHQGRLVYDQTMAARRQILLLGLRAPPPLAALQTLAESREITEVAPGRFEITATDRALSDRLVAAAVAHQWGLYELGHGGSTLERTFLDLTREHLAAPGQPV
;
A
#
# COMPACT_ATOMS: atom_id res chain seq x y z
N MET A 1 -17.28 11.53 0.29
CA MET A 1 -16.17 11.46 -0.68
C MET A 1 -16.50 12.37 -1.83
N ALA A 2 -15.55 13.16 -2.29
CA ALA A 2 -15.72 14.09 -3.40
C ALA A 2 -14.55 13.93 -4.39
N GLU A 3 -14.91 13.68 -5.67
CA GLU A 3 -13.96 13.71 -6.80
C GLU A 3 -12.75 12.78 -6.70
N VAL A 4 -12.94 11.53 -6.21
CA VAL A 4 -11.90 10.51 -6.23
C VAL A 4 -11.89 9.85 -7.60
N SER A 5 -10.82 10.07 -8.37
CA SER A 5 -10.59 9.42 -9.67
C SER A 5 -9.22 8.74 -9.66
N LEU A 6 -9.17 7.46 -9.99
CA LEU A 6 -7.92 6.71 -10.07
C LEU A 6 -8.00 5.65 -11.17
N THR A 7 -6.85 5.29 -11.70
CA THR A 7 -6.67 4.16 -12.61
C THR A 7 -5.66 3.21 -12.00
N LEU A 8 -5.85 1.91 -12.21
CA LEU A 8 -4.99 0.86 -11.69
C LEU A 8 -4.69 -0.13 -12.82
N PRO A 9 -3.53 -0.05 -13.46
CA PRO A 9 -3.13 -0.99 -14.50
C PRO A 9 -2.67 -2.33 -13.91
N ARG A 10 -2.68 -3.37 -14.73
CA ARG A 10 -2.16 -4.69 -14.37
C ARG A 10 -0.66 -4.62 -14.04
N GLY A 11 -0.25 -5.33 -13.00
CA GLY A 11 1.14 -5.33 -12.56
C GLY A 11 1.49 -4.15 -11.64
N GLU A 12 0.51 -3.31 -11.29
CA GLU A 12 0.69 -2.22 -10.33
C GLU A 12 0.14 -2.61 -8.95
N VAL A 13 0.90 -2.28 -7.91
CA VAL A 13 0.43 -2.31 -6.53
C VAL A 13 0.26 -0.88 -6.05
N LEU A 14 -1.00 -0.44 -5.94
CA LEU A 14 -1.38 0.90 -5.52
C LEU A 14 -1.75 0.92 -4.04
N GLY A 15 -1.03 1.69 -3.25
CA GLY A 15 -1.33 1.92 -1.83
C GLY A 15 -2.29 3.09 -1.65
N LEU A 16 -3.41 2.87 -0.98
CA LEU A 16 -4.35 3.90 -0.53
C LEU A 16 -4.07 4.23 0.94
N LEU A 17 -3.33 5.30 1.18
CA LEU A 17 -3.01 5.78 2.52
C LEU A 17 -4.04 6.81 2.99
N GLY A 18 -4.11 6.98 4.30
CA GLY A 18 -4.91 8.01 4.95
C GLY A 18 -5.15 7.69 6.40
N LEU A 19 -5.48 8.70 7.18
CA LEU A 19 -5.85 8.54 8.58
C LEU A 19 -7.18 7.77 8.73
N ASN A 20 -7.49 7.33 9.95
CA ASN A 20 -8.80 6.77 10.26
C ASN A 20 -9.88 7.81 9.98
N GLY A 21 -10.97 7.40 9.37
CA GLY A 21 -12.05 8.31 8.93
C GLY A 21 -11.78 9.06 7.62
N ALA A 22 -10.61 8.95 6.98
CA ALA A 22 -10.32 9.59 5.69
C ALA A 22 -11.20 9.11 4.53
N GLY A 23 -11.88 7.95 4.68
CA GLY A 23 -12.77 7.36 3.67
C GLY A 23 -12.16 6.18 2.93
N LYS A 24 -11.02 5.61 3.37
CA LYS A 24 -10.35 4.46 2.72
C LYS A 24 -11.29 3.28 2.53
N SER A 25 -11.81 2.70 3.63
CA SER A 25 -12.67 1.51 3.57
C SER A 25 -13.96 1.78 2.80
N THR A 26 -14.53 2.99 2.90
CA THR A 26 -15.68 3.38 2.06
C THR A 26 -15.34 3.38 0.57
N THR A 27 -14.16 3.91 0.21
CA THR A 27 -13.66 3.87 -1.17
C THR A 27 -13.51 2.43 -1.66
N LEU A 28 -12.85 1.58 -0.86
CA LEU A 28 -12.66 0.17 -1.21
C LEU A 28 -13.98 -0.58 -1.34
N GLN A 29 -14.94 -0.33 -0.44
CA GLN A 29 -16.28 -0.95 -0.49
C GLN A 29 -17.06 -0.52 -1.75
N ILE A 30 -16.94 0.74 -2.18
CA ILE A 30 -17.53 1.20 -3.45
C ILE A 30 -16.86 0.49 -4.64
N LEU A 31 -15.53 0.42 -4.66
CA LEU A 31 -14.78 -0.25 -5.71
C LEU A 31 -15.04 -1.76 -5.75
N ALA A 32 -15.29 -2.38 -4.60
CA ALA A 32 -15.67 -3.79 -4.48
C ALA A 32 -17.15 -4.06 -4.80
N GLY A 33 -17.95 -3.00 -5.03
CA GLY A 33 -19.38 -3.13 -5.29
C GLY A 33 -20.19 -3.63 -4.07
N VAL A 34 -19.72 -3.32 -2.86
CA VAL A 34 -20.43 -3.52 -1.59
C VAL A 34 -21.34 -2.33 -1.32
N LEU A 35 -20.85 -1.12 -1.63
CA LEU A 35 -21.61 0.14 -1.56
C LEU A 35 -21.78 0.73 -2.95
N ALA A 36 -22.96 1.32 -3.21
CA ALA A 36 -23.19 2.09 -4.42
C ALA A 36 -22.66 3.53 -4.24
N PRO A 37 -21.93 4.11 -5.22
CA PRO A 37 -21.57 5.52 -5.18
C PRO A 37 -22.80 6.38 -5.44
N HIS A 38 -22.89 7.57 -4.82
CA HIS A 38 -23.95 8.53 -5.14
C HIS A 38 -23.80 9.08 -6.58
N THR A 39 -22.56 9.30 -7.01
CA THR A 39 -22.19 9.77 -8.34
C THR A 39 -20.89 9.11 -8.78
N GLY A 40 -20.59 9.17 -10.06
CA GLY A 40 -19.38 8.58 -10.62
C GLY A 40 -19.61 7.16 -11.16
N ARG A 41 -18.52 6.53 -11.58
CA ARG A 41 -18.55 5.22 -12.23
C ARG A 41 -17.32 4.41 -11.83
N VAL A 42 -17.52 3.11 -11.64
CA VAL A 42 -16.44 2.13 -11.44
C VAL A 42 -16.44 1.16 -12.61
N SER A 43 -15.28 0.97 -13.24
CA SER A 43 -15.07 -0.03 -14.29
C SER A 43 -13.98 -0.99 -13.88
N ILE A 44 -14.22 -2.29 -13.97
CA ILE A 44 -13.29 -3.37 -13.63
C ILE A 44 -13.12 -4.24 -14.87
N HIS A 45 -11.90 -4.31 -15.38
CA HIS A 45 -11.57 -5.09 -16.58
C HIS A 45 -12.52 -4.80 -17.77
N GLY A 46 -12.88 -3.51 -17.95
CA GLY A 46 -13.78 -3.05 -19.00
C GLY A 46 -15.27 -3.18 -18.69
N HIS A 47 -15.66 -3.81 -17.57
CA HIS A 47 -17.06 -3.95 -17.16
C HIS A 47 -17.47 -2.84 -16.18
N ASP A 48 -18.54 -2.12 -16.50
CA ASP A 48 -19.15 -1.15 -15.58
C ASP A 48 -19.80 -1.89 -14.40
N LEU A 49 -19.36 -1.57 -13.18
CA LEU A 49 -19.79 -2.27 -11.97
C LEU A 49 -21.29 -2.09 -11.67
N ALA A 50 -21.89 -0.95 -12.05
CA ALA A 50 -23.30 -0.69 -11.85
C ALA A 50 -24.18 -1.37 -12.91
N ARG A 51 -23.69 -1.46 -14.16
CA ARG A 51 -24.46 -2.02 -15.30
C ARG A 51 -24.29 -3.52 -15.47
N ALA A 52 -23.08 -4.04 -15.15
CA ALA A 52 -22.71 -5.44 -15.30
C ALA A 52 -21.99 -5.97 -14.05
N PRO A 53 -22.63 -5.96 -12.85
CA PRO A 53 -21.96 -6.26 -11.59
C PRO A 53 -21.40 -7.68 -11.52
N ILE A 54 -22.09 -8.68 -12.08
CA ILE A 54 -21.61 -10.07 -12.07
C ILE A 54 -20.35 -10.19 -12.94
N ALA A 55 -20.37 -9.62 -14.15
CA ALA A 55 -19.23 -9.65 -15.05
C ALA A 55 -18.02 -8.93 -14.45
N ALA A 56 -18.21 -7.74 -13.82
CA ALA A 56 -17.16 -7.01 -13.13
C ALA A 56 -16.58 -7.81 -11.95
N LYS A 57 -17.44 -8.38 -11.09
CA LYS A 57 -17.03 -9.14 -9.89
C LYS A 57 -16.32 -10.46 -10.20
N ARG A 58 -16.51 -11.06 -11.36
CA ARG A 58 -15.70 -12.21 -11.83
C ARG A 58 -14.21 -11.88 -11.97
N HIS A 59 -13.88 -10.61 -12.20
CA HIS A 59 -12.52 -10.13 -12.35
C HIS A 59 -11.97 -9.48 -11.06
N LEU A 60 -12.72 -9.52 -9.96
CA LEU A 60 -12.40 -8.85 -8.72
C LEU A 60 -12.26 -9.84 -7.57
N GLY A 61 -11.12 -9.83 -6.89
CA GLY A 61 -10.93 -10.43 -5.58
C GLY A 61 -10.98 -9.34 -4.51
N TYR A 62 -11.68 -9.59 -3.42
CA TYR A 62 -11.80 -8.63 -2.33
C TYR A 62 -11.53 -9.28 -0.98
N LEU A 63 -10.61 -8.68 -0.22
CA LEU A 63 -10.35 -8.98 1.19
C LEU A 63 -10.72 -7.74 2.00
N PRO A 64 -11.85 -7.74 2.72
CA PRO A 64 -12.14 -6.68 3.70
C PRO A 64 -11.24 -6.82 4.93
N GLU A 65 -11.11 -5.75 5.73
CA GLU A 65 -10.34 -5.74 6.99
C GLU A 65 -10.68 -6.92 7.90
N ASN A 66 -11.97 -7.22 8.03
CA ASN A 66 -12.45 -8.42 8.72
C ASN A 66 -12.89 -9.44 7.67
N ALA A 67 -12.04 -10.43 7.38
CA ALA A 67 -12.34 -11.46 6.41
C ALA A 67 -13.60 -12.29 6.83
N PRO A 68 -14.60 -12.46 5.94
CA PRO A 68 -15.84 -13.16 6.24
C PRO A 68 -15.64 -14.70 6.21
N LEU A 69 -14.81 -15.22 7.10
CA LEU A 69 -14.44 -16.63 7.13
C LEU A 69 -15.54 -17.52 7.74
N PHE A 70 -15.83 -18.64 7.10
CA PHE A 70 -16.69 -19.68 7.65
C PHE A 70 -15.90 -20.53 8.65
N ARG A 71 -15.94 -20.13 9.92
CA ARG A 71 -15.10 -20.69 10.99
C ARG A 71 -15.29 -22.17 11.22
N GLU A 72 -16.49 -22.73 10.91
CA GLU A 72 -16.82 -24.14 11.05
C GLU A 72 -16.51 -25.00 9.82
N ALA A 73 -16.04 -24.38 8.74
CA ALA A 73 -15.53 -25.09 7.57
C ALA A 73 -14.02 -25.34 7.68
N THR A 74 -13.55 -26.35 6.99
CA THR A 74 -12.12 -26.52 6.70
C THR A 74 -11.66 -25.49 5.66
N VAL A 75 -10.36 -25.26 5.58
CA VAL A 75 -9.79 -24.36 4.55
C VAL A 75 -10.17 -24.83 3.15
N ASP A 76 -10.10 -26.14 2.89
CA ASP A 76 -10.43 -26.72 1.58
C ASP A 76 -11.89 -26.54 1.22
N GLU A 77 -12.81 -26.78 2.14
CA GLU A 77 -14.25 -26.60 1.94
C GLU A 77 -14.59 -25.13 1.66
N TYR A 78 -14.02 -24.22 2.44
CA TYR A 78 -14.26 -22.79 2.32
C TYR A 78 -13.75 -22.25 0.96
N LEU A 79 -12.50 -22.58 0.58
CA LEU A 79 -11.95 -22.15 -0.69
C LEU A 79 -12.71 -22.75 -1.89
N ALA A 80 -13.11 -24.02 -1.80
CA ALA A 80 -13.95 -24.63 -2.82
C ALA A 80 -15.33 -23.99 -2.93
N PHE A 81 -15.91 -23.55 -1.80
CA PHE A 81 -17.14 -22.77 -1.79
C PHE A 81 -16.96 -21.41 -2.47
N CYS A 82 -15.90 -20.65 -2.12
CA CYS A 82 -15.62 -19.36 -2.74
C CYS A 82 -15.38 -19.47 -4.25
N ALA A 83 -14.62 -20.48 -4.70
CA ALA A 83 -14.42 -20.73 -6.11
C ALA A 83 -15.76 -20.96 -6.87
N ARG A 84 -16.66 -21.73 -6.26
CA ARG A 84 -18.01 -21.97 -6.84
C ARG A 84 -18.89 -20.72 -6.85
N LEU A 85 -18.81 -19.85 -5.85
CA LEU A 85 -19.51 -18.57 -5.84
C LEU A 85 -19.08 -17.66 -7.01
N HIS A 86 -17.79 -17.72 -7.37
CA HIS A 86 -17.26 -17.02 -8.55
C HIS A 86 -17.47 -17.79 -9.86
N GLU A 87 -18.39 -18.77 -9.86
CA GLU A 87 -18.79 -19.55 -11.05
C GLU A 87 -17.63 -20.32 -11.73
N VAL A 88 -16.59 -20.69 -10.94
CA VAL A 88 -15.51 -21.54 -11.43
C VAL A 88 -16.09 -22.90 -11.83
N PRO A 89 -15.83 -23.40 -13.06
CA PRO A 89 -16.27 -24.71 -13.48
C PRO A 89 -15.83 -25.82 -12.53
N ARG A 90 -16.73 -26.75 -12.18
CA ARG A 90 -16.47 -27.82 -11.19
C ARG A 90 -15.16 -28.57 -11.44
N ALA A 91 -14.85 -28.85 -12.70
CA ALA A 91 -13.61 -29.55 -13.08
C ALA A 91 -12.33 -28.77 -12.72
N ARG A 92 -12.39 -27.43 -12.56
CA ARG A 92 -11.24 -26.58 -12.26
C ARG A 92 -11.10 -26.26 -10.78
N VAL A 93 -12.16 -26.44 -9.95
CA VAL A 93 -12.19 -26.03 -8.55
C VAL A 93 -11.01 -26.61 -7.77
N ALA A 94 -10.80 -27.92 -7.84
CA ALA A 94 -9.74 -28.59 -7.07
C ALA A 94 -8.32 -28.04 -7.43
N ALA A 95 -8.06 -27.82 -8.72
CA ALA A 95 -6.80 -27.28 -9.20
C ALA A 95 -6.58 -25.83 -8.73
N LEU A 96 -7.63 -24.99 -8.77
CA LEU A 96 -7.57 -23.58 -8.34
C LEU A 96 -7.40 -23.48 -6.83
N VAL A 97 -8.13 -24.27 -6.04
CA VAL A 97 -7.95 -24.36 -4.60
C VAL A 97 -6.52 -24.79 -4.24
N GLY A 98 -5.98 -25.80 -4.94
CA GLY A 98 -4.59 -26.23 -4.75
C GLY A 98 -3.59 -25.10 -5.02
N ARG A 99 -3.78 -24.34 -6.11
CA ARG A 99 -2.93 -23.17 -6.43
C ARG A 99 -3.04 -22.05 -5.40
N ALA A 100 -4.26 -21.69 -4.99
CA ALA A 100 -4.48 -20.65 -3.99
C ALA A 100 -3.83 -21.03 -2.65
N LYS A 101 -3.99 -22.28 -2.20
CA LYS A 101 -3.31 -22.79 -0.99
C LYS A 101 -1.79 -22.74 -1.13
N SER A 102 -1.25 -23.14 -2.28
CA SER A 102 0.20 -23.08 -2.51
C SER A 102 0.74 -21.66 -2.40
N ARG A 103 0.08 -20.70 -3.06
CA ARG A 103 0.47 -19.28 -3.01
C ARG A 103 0.42 -18.69 -1.60
N CYS A 104 -0.57 -19.10 -0.80
CA CYS A 104 -0.78 -18.57 0.56
C CYS A 104 -0.15 -19.43 1.67
N ASN A 105 0.67 -20.44 1.34
CA ASN A 105 1.29 -21.36 2.31
C ASN A 105 0.28 -22.06 3.24
N LEU A 106 -0.83 -22.58 2.66
CA LEU A 106 -1.93 -23.22 3.37
C LEU A 106 -2.00 -24.74 3.19
N GLN A 107 -1.03 -25.35 2.46
CA GLN A 107 -1.10 -26.79 2.12
C GLN A 107 -1.20 -27.67 3.34
N ALA A 108 -0.41 -27.40 4.40
CA ALA A 108 -0.34 -28.19 5.61
C ALA A 108 -1.62 -28.08 6.50
N VAL A 109 -2.49 -27.09 6.22
CA VAL A 109 -3.68 -26.80 7.05
C VAL A 109 -4.99 -26.95 6.29
N GLY A 110 -4.97 -27.46 5.08
CA GLY A 110 -6.14 -27.57 4.19
C GLY A 110 -7.34 -28.25 4.83
N SER A 111 -7.13 -29.34 5.58
CA SER A 111 -8.16 -30.12 6.27
C SER A 111 -8.49 -29.61 7.67
N ARG A 112 -7.84 -28.54 8.17
CA ARG A 112 -8.12 -27.97 9.50
C ARG A 112 -9.31 -27.03 9.44
N LEU A 113 -10.11 -27.03 10.51
CA LEU A 113 -11.17 -26.02 10.69
C LEU A 113 -10.56 -24.63 10.83
N ILE A 114 -11.14 -23.65 10.16
CA ILE A 114 -10.65 -22.26 10.13
C ILE A 114 -10.60 -21.66 11.54
N ARG A 115 -11.55 -21.98 12.42
CA ARG A 115 -11.55 -21.52 13.83
C ARG A 115 -10.32 -21.95 14.63
N ASN A 116 -9.67 -23.06 14.25
CA ASN A 116 -8.51 -23.62 14.94
C ASN A 116 -7.17 -23.07 14.40
N LEU A 117 -7.22 -22.13 13.48
CA LEU A 117 -6.04 -21.49 12.90
C LEU A 117 -5.68 -20.22 13.67
N SER A 118 -4.37 -19.91 13.72
CA SER A 118 -3.90 -18.61 14.20
C SER A 118 -4.44 -17.47 13.32
N LYS A 119 -4.45 -16.25 13.85
CA LYS A 119 -4.89 -15.06 13.11
C LYS A 119 -4.15 -14.89 11.78
N GLY A 120 -2.83 -15.14 11.74
CA GLY A 120 -2.03 -15.09 10.50
C GLY A 120 -2.47 -16.13 9.48
N PHE A 121 -2.76 -17.36 9.89
CA PHE A 121 -3.32 -18.35 8.98
C PHE A 121 -4.73 -17.97 8.51
N GLN A 122 -5.58 -17.43 9.38
CA GLN A 122 -6.91 -16.93 8.98
C GLN A 122 -6.80 -15.79 7.94
N GLN A 123 -5.85 -14.89 8.11
CA GLN A 123 -5.58 -13.84 7.14
C GLN A 123 -5.14 -14.39 5.78
N ARG A 124 -4.26 -15.40 5.79
CA ARG A 124 -3.86 -16.11 4.55
C ARG A 124 -5.03 -16.84 3.90
N VAL A 125 -5.96 -17.40 4.66
CA VAL A 125 -7.21 -17.96 4.11
C VAL A 125 -8.06 -16.87 3.46
N GLY A 126 -8.13 -15.68 4.08
CA GLY A 126 -8.78 -14.50 3.51
C GLY A 126 -8.14 -14.05 2.19
N LEU A 127 -6.81 -14.06 2.11
CA LEU A 127 -6.10 -13.79 0.84
C LEU A 127 -6.36 -14.89 -0.19
N ALA A 128 -6.30 -16.15 0.22
CA ALA A 128 -6.53 -17.28 -0.67
C ALA A 128 -7.94 -17.26 -1.29
N GLN A 129 -8.97 -16.90 -0.52
CA GLN A 129 -10.32 -16.75 -1.06
C GLN A 129 -10.41 -15.61 -2.10
N ALA A 130 -9.68 -14.50 -1.89
CA ALA A 130 -9.68 -13.39 -2.82
C ALA A 130 -9.03 -13.74 -4.17
N ILE A 131 -8.08 -14.70 -4.20
CA ILE A 131 -7.34 -15.09 -5.41
C ILE A 131 -7.81 -16.41 -6.04
N VAL A 132 -8.67 -17.19 -5.39
CA VAL A 132 -9.01 -18.57 -5.79
C VAL A 132 -9.62 -18.68 -7.19
N HIS A 133 -10.28 -17.63 -7.66
CA HIS A 133 -10.90 -17.58 -8.99
C HIS A 133 -10.03 -16.86 -10.04
N GLU A 134 -8.78 -16.55 -9.71
CA GLU A 134 -7.79 -15.88 -10.59
C GLU A 134 -8.27 -14.51 -11.12
N PRO A 135 -8.67 -13.59 -10.24
CA PRO A 135 -9.18 -12.28 -10.66
C PRO A 135 -8.09 -11.43 -11.34
N ALA A 136 -8.51 -10.47 -12.18
CA ALA A 136 -7.58 -9.49 -12.74
C ALA A 136 -7.18 -8.41 -11.74
N VAL A 137 -8.07 -8.09 -10.80
CA VAL A 137 -7.92 -7.02 -9.80
C VAL A 137 -8.10 -7.58 -8.40
N LEU A 138 -7.25 -7.16 -7.46
CA LEU A 138 -7.37 -7.44 -6.03
C LEU A 138 -7.57 -6.14 -5.25
N ILE A 139 -8.53 -6.13 -4.37
CA ILE A 139 -8.74 -5.06 -3.39
C ILE A 139 -8.50 -5.66 -2.00
N LEU A 140 -7.55 -5.09 -1.25
CA LEU A 140 -7.12 -5.58 0.06
C LEU A 140 -7.28 -4.44 1.09
N ASP A 141 -8.18 -4.59 2.05
CA ASP A 141 -8.41 -3.60 3.09
C ASP A 141 -7.62 -3.98 4.35
N GLU A 142 -6.58 -3.20 4.67
CA GLU A 142 -5.69 -3.37 5.83
C GLU A 142 -5.18 -4.84 5.98
N PRO A 143 -4.54 -5.44 4.96
CA PRO A 143 -4.27 -6.89 4.92
C PRO A 143 -3.33 -7.40 6.01
N THR A 144 -2.63 -6.54 6.73
CA THR A 144 -1.63 -6.86 7.76
C THR A 144 -2.07 -6.52 9.19
N VAL A 145 -3.27 -5.95 9.36
CA VAL A 145 -3.78 -5.54 10.67
C VAL A 145 -3.82 -6.70 11.66
N GLY A 146 -3.19 -6.49 12.83
CA GLY A 146 -3.19 -7.41 13.96
C GLY A 146 -2.37 -8.68 13.75
N LEU A 147 -1.42 -8.65 12.81
CA LEU A 147 -0.39 -9.67 12.63
C LEU A 147 0.89 -9.28 13.38
N ASP A 148 1.69 -10.27 13.74
CA ASP A 148 3.03 -10.04 14.28
C ASP A 148 4.03 -9.65 13.15
N PRO A 149 5.22 -9.08 13.50
CA PRO A 149 6.17 -8.61 12.50
C PRO A 149 6.61 -9.67 11.48
N ALA A 150 6.74 -10.93 11.88
CA ALA A 150 7.15 -12.00 10.96
C ALA A 150 6.03 -12.31 9.96
N GLN A 151 4.79 -12.40 10.44
CA GLN A 151 3.60 -12.60 9.60
C GLN A 151 3.37 -11.43 8.64
N ILE A 152 3.63 -10.19 9.08
CA ILE A 152 3.56 -9.00 8.20
C ILE A 152 4.51 -9.16 7.02
N GLN A 153 5.76 -9.57 7.26
CA GLN A 153 6.73 -9.76 6.18
C GLN A 153 6.30 -10.86 5.19
N GLU A 154 5.73 -11.94 5.68
CA GLU A 154 5.23 -13.02 4.83
C GLU A 154 4.04 -12.57 3.96
N VAL A 155 3.10 -11.78 4.53
CA VAL A 155 1.97 -11.22 3.77
C VAL A 155 2.45 -10.18 2.77
N ARG A 156 3.44 -9.35 3.12
CA ARG A 156 4.05 -8.38 2.19
C ARG A 156 4.68 -9.07 0.98
N GLU A 157 5.45 -10.13 1.22
CA GLU A 157 6.06 -10.89 0.13
C GLU A 157 5.01 -11.56 -0.76
N LEU A 158 3.97 -12.12 -0.17
CA LEU A 158 2.83 -12.67 -0.92
C LEU A 158 2.18 -11.60 -1.80
N ILE A 159 1.88 -10.41 -1.27
CA ILE A 159 1.27 -9.30 -2.04
C ILE A 159 2.23 -8.86 -3.17
N ARG A 160 3.53 -8.80 -2.93
CA ARG A 160 4.53 -8.45 -3.95
C ARG A 160 4.52 -9.45 -5.11
N VAL A 161 4.51 -10.75 -4.80
CA VAL A 161 4.42 -11.82 -5.82
C VAL A 161 3.10 -11.73 -6.58
N LEU A 162 1.97 -11.55 -5.89
CA LEU A 162 0.67 -11.38 -6.54
C LEU A 162 0.63 -10.13 -7.44
N GLY A 163 1.32 -9.06 -7.06
CA GLY A 163 1.40 -7.80 -7.82
C GLY A 163 2.03 -7.96 -9.20
N THR A 164 2.78 -9.02 -9.46
CA THR A 164 3.34 -9.28 -10.79
C THR A 164 2.29 -9.75 -11.80
N GLU A 165 1.20 -10.33 -11.32
CA GLU A 165 0.15 -10.94 -12.16
C GLU A 165 -1.18 -10.18 -12.08
N HIS A 166 -1.44 -9.49 -10.98
CA HIS A 166 -2.70 -8.80 -10.69
C HIS A 166 -2.50 -7.28 -10.62
N ALA A 167 -3.57 -6.53 -10.82
CA ALA A 167 -3.66 -5.14 -10.38
C ALA A 167 -4.10 -5.14 -8.92
N ILE A 168 -3.32 -4.58 -7.99
CA ILE A 168 -3.62 -4.62 -6.55
C ILE A 168 -3.85 -3.21 -6.01
N LEU A 169 -5.00 -2.98 -5.38
CA LEU A 169 -5.27 -1.83 -4.55
C LEU A 169 -5.31 -2.28 -3.09
N LEU A 170 -4.40 -1.76 -2.28
CA LEU A 170 -4.41 -2.04 -0.84
C LEU A 170 -4.56 -0.76 -0.03
N SER A 171 -5.36 -0.81 1.03
CA SER A 171 -5.37 0.25 2.04
C SER A 171 -4.37 -0.06 3.14
N THR A 172 -3.76 0.98 3.66
CA THR A 172 -3.00 0.92 4.91
C THR A 172 -2.93 2.31 5.56
N HIS A 173 -2.79 2.33 6.86
CA HIS A 173 -2.45 3.54 7.62
C HIS A 173 -0.96 3.60 7.98
N LEU A 174 -0.18 2.56 7.63
CA LEU A 174 1.24 2.45 7.90
C LEU A 174 2.06 2.79 6.65
N LEU A 175 2.74 3.92 6.70
CA LEU A 175 3.60 4.39 5.61
C LEU A 175 4.67 3.35 5.22
N SER A 176 5.31 2.72 6.22
CA SER A 176 6.34 1.69 6.00
C SER A 176 5.85 0.45 5.27
N GLU A 177 4.54 0.18 5.32
CA GLU A 177 3.94 -0.91 4.53
C GLU A 177 3.82 -0.51 3.07
N ALA A 178 3.25 0.67 2.81
CA ALA A 178 3.13 1.17 1.45
C ALA A 178 4.50 1.28 0.78
N GLU A 179 5.50 1.79 1.49
CA GLU A 179 6.88 1.90 1.00
C GLU A 179 7.53 0.55 0.66
N GLY A 180 7.17 -0.49 1.42
CA GLY A 180 7.74 -1.83 1.21
C GLY A 180 7.10 -2.64 0.10
N ILE A 181 5.86 -2.31 -0.31
CA ILE A 181 5.06 -3.16 -1.20
C ILE A 181 4.63 -2.42 -2.47
N CYS A 182 4.22 -1.14 -2.34
CA CYS A 182 3.53 -0.42 -3.41
C CYS A 182 4.50 0.13 -4.45
N SER A 183 4.07 0.10 -5.71
CA SER A 183 4.74 0.79 -6.82
C SER A 183 4.25 2.24 -6.97
N ARG A 184 3.06 2.53 -6.48
CA ARG A 184 2.43 3.86 -6.45
C ARG A 184 1.62 4.03 -5.18
N VAL A 185 1.57 5.25 -4.69
CA VAL A 185 0.85 5.60 -3.47
C VAL A 185 -0.04 6.80 -3.72
N VAL A 186 -1.27 6.72 -3.22
CA VAL A 186 -2.20 7.84 -3.14
C VAL A 186 -2.58 8.08 -1.68
N ILE A 187 -2.71 9.34 -1.28
CA ILE A 187 -3.18 9.70 0.06
C ILE A 187 -4.59 10.26 -0.04
N LEU A 188 -5.48 9.63 0.72
CA LEU A 188 -6.85 10.09 0.91
C LEU A 188 -6.94 10.91 2.20
N HIS A 189 -7.44 12.14 2.10
CA HIS A 189 -7.71 13.00 3.23
C HIS A 189 -9.10 13.62 3.09
N GLN A 190 -9.94 13.47 4.13
CA GLN A 190 -11.33 13.97 4.15
C GLN A 190 -12.13 13.66 2.88
N GLY A 191 -11.95 12.44 2.35
CA GLY A 191 -12.64 11.96 1.16
C GLY A 191 -12.11 12.49 -0.17
N ARG A 192 -10.95 13.15 -0.21
CA ARG A 192 -10.28 13.65 -1.43
C ARG A 192 -8.90 13.05 -1.59
N LEU A 193 -8.47 12.83 -2.82
CA LEU A 193 -7.08 12.47 -3.11
C LEU A 193 -6.23 13.75 -3.07
N VAL A 194 -5.27 13.78 -2.15
CA VAL A 194 -4.37 14.92 -1.94
C VAL A 194 -2.93 14.65 -2.39
N TYR A 195 -2.62 13.39 -2.68
CA TYR A 195 -1.30 12.95 -3.13
C TYR A 195 -1.45 11.76 -4.06
N ASP A 196 -0.67 11.71 -5.14
CA ASP A 196 -0.63 10.60 -6.10
C ASP A 196 0.74 10.58 -6.79
N GLN A 197 1.58 9.61 -6.41
CA GLN A 197 2.92 9.46 -7.00
C GLN A 197 3.39 8.01 -7.05
N THR A 198 4.19 7.71 -8.06
CA THR A 198 4.92 6.45 -8.15
C THR A 198 6.09 6.43 -7.16
N MET A 199 6.38 5.26 -6.60
CA MET A 199 7.51 5.09 -5.67
C MET A 199 8.87 5.26 -6.36
N ALA A 200 8.95 5.04 -7.66
CA ALA A 200 10.16 5.32 -8.46
C ALA A 200 10.47 6.82 -8.54
N ALA A 201 9.46 7.69 -8.47
CA ALA A 201 9.61 9.14 -8.45
C ALA A 201 9.90 9.69 -7.03
N ARG A 202 10.01 8.81 -6.03
CA ARG A 202 10.26 9.19 -4.64
C ARG A 202 11.63 9.82 -4.50
N ARG A 203 11.65 11.08 -4.12
CA ARG A 203 12.88 11.80 -3.79
C ARG A 203 13.23 11.54 -2.33
N GLN A 204 14.44 11.10 -2.07
CA GLN A 204 14.97 10.97 -0.72
C GLN A 204 15.43 12.36 -0.24
N ILE A 205 15.13 12.67 0.99
CA ILE A 205 15.65 13.87 1.66
C ILE A 205 16.88 13.43 2.45
N LEU A 206 18.02 14.06 2.16
CA LEU A 206 19.22 13.93 2.97
C LEU A 206 19.26 15.07 3.98
N LEU A 207 19.50 14.72 5.23
CA LEU A 207 19.84 15.67 6.29
C LEU A 207 21.37 15.83 6.34
N LEU A 208 21.85 17.05 6.20
CA LEU A 208 23.25 17.38 6.26
C LEU A 208 23.49 18.43 7.34
N GLY A 209 24.28 18.09 8.36
CA GLY A 209 24.68 18.99 9.44
C GLY A 209 26.16 19.35 9.35
N LEU A 210 26.46 20.66 9.24
CA LEU A 210 27.80 21.22 9.09
C LEU A 210 28.05 22.29 10.16
N ARG A 211 29.20 22.25 10.84
CA ARG A 211 29.60 23.26 11.85
C ARG A 211 30.07 24.56 11.21
N ALA A 212 30.70 24.46 10.04
CA ALA A 212 31.19 25.58 9.24
C ALA A 212 30.66 25.43 7.80
N PRO A 213 29.36 25.72 7.57
CA PRO A 213 28.74 25.48 6.27
C PRO A 213 29.31 26.44 5.21
N PRO A 214 29.49 25.96 3.97
CA PRO A 214 29.81 26.83 2.85
C PRO A 214 28.60 27.68 2.44
N PRO A 215 28.74 28.66 1.56
CA PRO A 215 27.61 29.34 0.95
C PRO A 215 26.65 28.35 0.29
N LEU A 216 25.34 28.60 0.39
CA LEU A 216 24.29 27.72 -0.14
C LEU A 216 24.51 27.37 -1.63
N ALA A 217 25.00 28.34 -2.42
CA ALA A 217 25.32 28.14 -3.84
C ALA A 217 26.37 27.05 -4.08
N ALA A 218 27.33 26.88 -3.17
CA ALA A 218 28.34 25.82 -3.27
C ALA A 218 27.74 24.44 -2.99
N LEU A 219 26.83 24.34 -2.02
CA LEU A 219 26.06 23.11 -1.79
C LEU A 219 25.14 22.77 -2.95
N GLN A 220 24.47 23.77 -3.54
CA GLN A 220 23.63 23.58 -4.73
C GLN A 220 24.41 23.06 -5.93
N THR A 221 25.60 23.58 -6.15
CA THR A 221 26.49 23.11 -7.24
C THR A 221 26.96 21.68 -7.00
N LEU A 222 27.33 21.34 -5.77
CA LEU A 222 27.80 20.00 -5.39
C LEU A 222 26.68 18.95 -5.46
N ALA A 223 25.48 19.33 -5.04
CA ALA A 223 24.33 18.45 -5.04
C ALA A 223 23.65 18.33 -6.41
N GLU A 224 24.05 19.18 -7.39
CA GLU A 224 23.34 19.28 -8.68
C GLU A 224 21.83 19.50 -8.51
N SER A 225 21.45 20.10 -7.39
CA SER A 225 20.05 20.28 -6.97
C SER A 225 19.82 21.71 -6.50
N ARG A 226 18.73 22.30 -6.94
CA ARG A 226 18.25 23.59 -6.44
C ARG A 226 17.34 23.45 -5.20
N GLU A 227 16.94 22.23 -4.86
CA GLU A 227 16.06 21.95 -3.73
C GLU A 227 16.88 21.66 -2.46
N ILE A 228 17.58 22.71 -1.96
CA ILE A 228 18.28 22.71 -0.68
C ILE A 228 17.63 23.74 0.21
N THR A 229 17.20 23.32 1.40
CA THR A 229 16.60 24.22 2.41
C THR A 229 17.42 24.16 3.68
N GLU A 230 17.86 25.29 4.21
CA GLU A 230 18.42 25.39 5.54
C GLU A 230 17.30 25.40 6.56
N VAL A 231 17.16 24.32 7.35
CA VAL A 231 16.09 24.14 8.34
C VAL A 231 16.49 24.64 9.72
N ALA A 232 17.79 24.77 9.98
CA ALA A 232 18.38 25.39 11.15
C ALA A 232 19.81 25.83 10.81
N PRO A 233 20.44 26.72 11.58
CA PRO A 233 21.81 27.14 11.30
C PRO A 233 22.78 25.98 11.11
N GLY A 234 23.34 25.85 9.90
CA GLY A 234 24.23 24.76 9.52
C GLY A 234 23.58 23.40 9.31
N ARG A 235 22.26 23.32 9.32
CA ARG A 235 21.51 22.08 9.06
C ARG A 235 20.65 22.22 7.80
N PHE A 236 20.92 21.38 6.83
CA PHE A 236 20.31 21.43 5.51
C PHE A 236 19.50 20.18 5.21
N GLU A 237 18.41 20.37 4.52
CA GLU A 237 17.65 19.33 3.83
C GLU A 237 17.93 19.44 2.34
N ILE A 238 18.37 18.31 1.75
CA ILE A 238 18.74 18.21 0.34
C ILE A 238 17.86 17.15 -0.30
N THR A 239 17.09 17.52 -1.30
CA THR A 239 16.34 16.55 -2.10
C THR A 239 17.30 15.80 -3.01
N ALA A 240 17.57 14.53 -2.70
CA ALA A 240 18.51 13.69 -3.41
C ALA A 240 17.81 12.87 -4.50
N THR A 241 18.37 12.91 -5.70
CA THR A 241 17.95 12.08 -6.83
C THR A 241 18.88 10.87 -7.05
N ASP A 242 20.06 10.87 -6.39
CA ASP A 242 21.11 9.89 -6.57
C ASP A 242 21.72 9.48 -5.22
N ARG A 243 21.97 8.17 -5.07
CA ARG A 243 22.64 7.60 -3.88
C ARG A 243 24.09 8.06 -3.74
N ALA A 244 24.77 8.35 -4.84
CA ALA A 244 26.15 8.83 -4.83
C ALA A 244 26.30 10.25 -4.27
N LEU A 245 25.20 10.99 -4.08
CA LEU A 245 25.22 12.33 -3.48
C LEU A 245 25.79 12.31 -2.06
N SER A 246 25.44 11.32 -1.25
CA SER A 246 25.96 11.19 0.11
C SER A 246 27.49 11.12 0.14
N ASP A 247 28.07 10.32 -0.75
CA ASP A 247 29.52 10.14 -0.84
C ASP A 247 30.22 11.44 -1.28
N ARG A 248 29.63 12.14 -2.26
CA ARG A 248 30.16 13.45 -2.72
C ARG A 248 30.11 14.50 -1.61
N LEU A 249 29.00 14.56 -0.83
CA LEU A 249 28.87 15.49 0.29
C LEU A 249 29.87 15.20 1.40
N VAL A 250 30.08 13.93 1.74
CA VAL A 250 31.08 13.52 2.74
C VAL A 250 32.48 13.90 2.28
N ALA A 251 32.84 13.55 1.04
CA ALA A 251 34.17 13.85 0.49
C ALA A 251 34.46 15.36 0.49
N ALA A 252 33.48 16.18 0.07
CA ALA A 252 33.63 17.64 0.05
C ALA A 252 33.70 18.21 1.49
N ALA A 253 32.87 17.73 2.40
CA ALA A 253 32.87 18.19 3.79
C ALA A 253 34.20 17.91 4.50
N VAL A 254 34.85 16.78 4.20
CA VAL A 254 36.17 16.42 4.70
C VAL A 254 37.25 17.30 4.02
N ALA A 255 37.25 17.38 2.70
CA ALA A 255 38.23 18.13 1.95
C ALA A 255 38.29 19.64 2.30
N HIS A 256 37.11 20.22 2.57
CA HIS A 256 36.97 21.66 2.88
C HIS A 256 36.81 21.93 4.38
N GLN A 257 36.95 20.91 5.23
CA GLN A 257 36.87 21.05 6.69
C GLN A 257 35.57 21.72 7.19
N TRP A 258 34.43 21.40 6.56
CA TRP A 258 33.11 21.95 6.94
C TRP A 258 32.58 21.45 8.29
N GLY A 259 33.30 20.53 8.91
CA GLY A 259 32.92 19.99 10.23
C GLY A 259 31.62 19.23 10.20
N LEU A 260 31.51 18.23 9.31
CA LEU A 260 30.34 17.33 9.21
C LEU A 260 30.06 16.67 10.56
N TYR A 261 28.85 16.84 11.10
CA TYR A 261 28.41 16.22 12.34
C TYR A 261 27.13 15.38 12.19
N GLU A 262 26.39 15.57 11.09
CA GLU A 262 25.18 14.82 10.80
C GLU A 262 25.11 14.54 9.29
N LEU A 263 24.91 13.28 8.91
CA LEU A 263 24.47 12.88 7.59
C LEU A 263 23.50 11.73 7.73
N GLY A 264 22.29 11.92 7.29
CA GLY A 264 21.24 10.91 7.43
C GLY A 264 20.12 11.10 6.43
N HIS A 265 19.19 10.15 6.44
CA HIS A 265 17.98 10.29 5.65
C HIS A 265 16.91 11.02 6.47
N GLY A 266 16.41 12.13 5.97
CA GLY A 266 15.40 12.98 6.59
C GLY A 266 13.95 12.58 6.30
N GLY A 267 13.73 11.31 5.96
CA GLY A 267 12.42 10.84 5.52
C GLY A 267 12.22 10.99 4.02
N SER A 268 11.01 10.75 3.56
CA SER A 268 10.63 10.94 2.16
C SER A 268 9.64 12.10 2.02
N THR A 269 9.50 12.60 0.79
CA THR A 269 8.43 13.56 0.47
C THR A 269 7.05 13.02 0.86
N LEU A 270 6.84 11.73 0.71
CA LEU A 270 5.62 11.04 1.13
C LEU A 270 5.42 11.08 2.65
N GLU A 271 6.48 10.79 3.42
CA GLU A 271 6.42 10.83 4.90
C GLU A 271 6.11 12.24 5.40
N ARG A 272 6.78 13.25 4.82
CA ARG A 272 6.51 14.65 5.17
C ARG A 272 5.06 15.02 4.86
N THR A 273 4.57 14.74 3.66
CA THR A 273 3.18 15.02 3.28
C THR A 273 2.20 14.32 4.23
N PHE A 274 2.47 13.06 4.57
CA PHE A 274 1.62 12.31 5.49
C PHE A 274 1.64 12.92 6.90
N LEU A 275 2.80 13.35 7.42
CA LEU A 275 2.94 13.99 8.71
C LEU A 275 2.25 15.38 8.76
N ASP A 276 2.38 16.18 7.71
CA ASP A 276 1.74 17.49 7.62
C ASP A 276 0.21 17.35 7.65
N LEU A 277 -0.35 16.41 6.89
CA LEU A 277 -1.78 16.08 6.93
C LEU A 277 -2.23 15.58 8.32
N THR A 278 -1.36 14.82 9.00
CA THR A 278 -1.65 14.34 10.35
C THR A 278 -1.67 15.50 11.36
N ARG A 279 -0.74 16.45 11.23
CA ARG A 279 -0.68 17.65 12.09
C ARG A 279 -1.87 18.56 11.89
N GLU A 280 -2.29 18.81 10.65
CA GLU A 280 -3.50 19.58 10.35
C GLU A 280 -4.76 18.93 10.96
N HIS A 281 -4.84 17.61 10.92
CA HIS A 281 -5.95 16.87 11.53
C HIS A 281 -5.98 16.99 13.07
N LEU A 282 -4.81 16.98 13.71
CA LEU A 282 -4.68 17.16 15.18
C LEU A 282 -4.87 18.60 15.63
N ALA A 283 -4.58 19.58 14.76
CA ALA A 283 -4.72 21.01 15.06
C ALA A 283 -6.15 21.54 14.83
N ALA A 284 -7.01 20.81 14.13
CA ALA A 284 -8.41 21.18 13.95
C ALA A 284 -9.21 20.88 15.23
N PRO A 285 -9.73 21.89 15.98
CA PRO A 285 -10.47 21.63 17.21
C PRO A 285 -11.85 21.06 16.90
N GLY A 286 -12.08 19.82 17.33
CA GLY A 286 -13.40 19.34 17.74
C GLY A 286 -14.44 19.13 16.66
N GLN A 287 -14.46 17.95 16.04
CA GLN A 287 -15.73 17.31 15.72
C GLN A 287 -15.87 16.05 16.58
N PRO A 288 -16.99 15.86 17.31
CA PRO A 288 -17.20 14.67 18.14
C PRO A 288 -17.38 13.44 17.25
N VAL A 289 -16.85 12.34 17.78
CA VAL A 289 -16.95 10.97 17.26
C VAL A 289 -18.40 10.48 17.27
#